data_7abec9c11c5c2b3bab087c8ecd97a661
#
_entry.id   7abec9c11c5c2b3bab087c8ecd97a661
#
_cell.length_a   1.000
_cell.length_b   1.000
_cell.length_c   1.000
_cell.angle_alpha   90.00
_cell.angle_beta   90.00
_cell.angle_gamma   90.00
#
_symmetry.space_group_name_H-M   'P 1'
#
loop_
_entity.id
_entity.type
_entity.pdbx_description
1 polymer ?
#
loop_
_entity_poly.entity_id
_entity_poly.type
_entity_poly.pdbx_seq_one_letter_code
_entity_poly.pdbx_strand_id
1 'polypeptide(L)'
;MEVPNIQTCIDSGQFGLKEPWCPKNSNDKYGGVLTLKKAIAGSINTVTTFLMKQIGPSPVSSMAKSLGITSRVPVVPSIALGTLDLSVYELVGAYTAFGNKGLYTEPIVILRIEDKNGVLLEDFSPTTREVFSPEVAYTVVNLLEGVTESGTGIRLRHSGGKYRYNVVTDYPYNFTNPIAGKTGTTQNNSDGWFIGMVPNLITGIWTGCQDRSAHFGITEFGQGATTALPIWAILMKD
;
A
#
# COMPACT_ATOMS: atom_id res chain seq x y z
N MET A 1 12.13 7.23 -14.67
CA MET A 1 12.25 8.54 -14.00
C MET A 1 13.20 8.38 -12.83
N GLU A 2 14.15 9.29 -12.71
CA GLU A 2 15.10 9.41 -11.60
C GLU A 2 14.69 10.57 -10.70
N VAL A 3 14.79 10.38 -9.40
CA VAL A 3 14.36 11.34 -8.37
C VAL A 3 15.41 11.46 -7.28
N PRO A 4 15.65 12.68 -6.76
CA PRO A 4 16.64 12.88 -5.71
C PRO A 4 16.12 12.35 -4.36
N ASN A 5 16.99 11.67 -3.61
CA ASN A 5 16.73 11.26 -2.25
C ASN A 5 17.34 12.28 -1.27
N ILE A 6 16.79 13.46 -1.26
CA ILE A 6 17.20 14.56 -0.38
C ILE A 6 16.07 14.94 0.57
N GLN A 7 16.39 15.50 1.72
CA GLN A 7 15.37 16.02 2.60
C GLN A 7 14.56 17.08 1.86
N THR A 8 13.27 16.82 1.71
CA THR A 8 12.34 17.66 0.95
C THR A 8 11.26 18.16 1.88
N CYS A 9 11.03 19.46 1.88
CA CYS A 9 9.95 20.10 2.63
C CYS A 9 8.90 20.67 1.67
N ILE A 10 7.66 20.66 2.10
CA ILE A 10 6.60 21.50 1.55
C ILE A 10 6.48 22.70 2.48
N ASP A 11 6.66 23.90 1.92
CA ASP A 11 6.81 25.12 2.71
C ASP A 11 5.46 25.59 3.30
N SER A 12 5.55 26.40 4.35
CA SER A 12 4.37 27.07 4.90
C SER A 12 3.67 27.90 3.83
N GLY A 13 2.33 27.95 3.87
CA GLY A 13 1.49 28.60 2.85
C GLY A 13 1.20 27.71 1.64
N GLN A 14 2.02 26.73 1.30
CA GLN A 14 1.72 25.76 0.24
C GLN A 14 0.64 24.78 0.72
N PHE A 15 -0.37 24.55 -0.14
CA PHE A 15 -1.47 23.62 0.14
C PHE A 15 -2.18 23.83 1.49
N GLY A 16 -2.20 25.06 2.00
CA GLY A 16 -2.83 25.43 3.25
C GLY A 16 -2.06 25.07 4.52
N LEU A 17 -0.80 24.69 4.40
CA LEU A 17 0.06 24.40 5.55
C LEU A 17 0.36 25.69 6.35
N LYS A 18 0.21 25.61 7.68
CA LYS A 18 0.61 26.71 8.59
C LYS A 18 2.11 26.71 8.85
N GLU A 19 2.70 25.51 8.89
CA GLU A 19 4.14 25.29 9.14
C GLU A 19 4.73 24.40 8.03
N PRO A 20 6.05 24.45 7.78
CA PRO A 20 6.68 23.57 6.82
C PRO A 20 6.50 22.08 7.21
N TRP A 21 6.19 21.25 6.25
CA TRP A 21 6.08 19.80 6.44
C TRP A 21 7.28 19.09 5.82
N CYS A 22 8.14 18.53 6.67
CA CYS A 22 9.45 17.96 6.30
C CYS A 22 9.56 16.51 6.79
N PRO A 23 8.89 15.54 6.16
CA PRO A 23 8.99 14.15 6.61
C PRO A 23 10.38 13.58 6.39
N LYS A 24 10.79 12.71 7.34
CA LYS A 24 12.06 11.99 7.29
C LYS A 24 11.89 10.61 6.70
N ASN A 25 12.96 10.06 6.13
CA ASN A 25 13.02 8.65 5.80
C ASN A 25 13.07 7.82 7.10
N SER A 26 12.41 6.66 7.11
CA SER A 26 12.34 5.79 8.30
C SER A 26 13.70 5.27 8.77
N ASN A 27 14.70 5.26 7.87
CA ASN A 27 16.07 4.81 8.15
C ASN A 27 17.06 5.96 8.32
N ASP A 28 16.60 7.23 8.31
CA ASP A 28 17.39 8.45 8.33
C ASP A 28 18.52 8.54 7.28
N LYS A 29 18.42 7.74 6.19
CA LYS A 29 19.40 7.75 5.10
C LYS A 29 18.92 8.65 3.96
N TYR A 30 19.84 9.48 3.49
CA TYR A 30 19.63 10.46 2.42
C TYR A 30 20.80 10.39 1.43
N GLY A 31 20.62 11.03 0.29
CA GLY A 31 21.65 11.20 -0.73
C GLY A 31 21.43 10.34 -1.96
N GLY A 32 22.09 10.76 -3.03
CA GLY A 32 22.00 10.12 -4.34
C GLY A 32 20.71 10.37 -5.08
N VAL A 33 20.62 9.73 -6.23
CA VAL A 33 19.46 9.73 -7.13
C VAL A 33 18.95 8.29 -7.22
N LEU A 34 17.65 8.11 -7.10
CA LEU A 34 16.99 6.81 -7.15
C LEU A 34 16.06 6.75 -8.35
N THR A 35 15.95 5.57 -8.96
CA THR A 35 14.81 5.32 -9.84
C THR A 35 13.52 5.28 -9.02
N LEU A 36 12.40 5.66 -9.61
CA LEU A 36 11.11 5.62 -8.94
C LEU A 36 10.79 4.21 -8.40
N LYS A 37 11.15 3.15 -9.15
CA LYS A 37 10.99 1.76 -8.71
C LYS A 37 11.75 1.49 -7.40
N LYS A 38 13.01 1.92 -7.30
CA LYS A 38 13.80 1.77 -6.06
C LYS A 38 13.23 2.60 -4.91
N ALA A 39 12.74 3.80 -5.18
CA ALA A 39 12.16 4.66 -4.15
C ALA A 39 10.87 4.07 -3.58
N ILE A 40 9.97 3.55 -4.42
CA ILE A 40 8.76 2.86 -3.97
C ILE A 40 9.10 1.57 -3.25
N ALA A 41 10.04 0.78 -3.78
CA ALA A 41 10.51 -0.47 -3.16
C ALA A 41 11.02 -0.24 -1.73
N GLY A 42 11.83 0.80 -1.53
CA GLY A 42 12.35 1.19 -0.21
C GLY A 42 11.40 2.03 0.64
N SER A 43 10.20 2.35 0.13
CA SER A 43 9.24 3.24 0.81
C SER A 43 9.88 4.57 1.26
N ILE A 44 10.56 5.26 0.36
CA ILE A 44 11.36 6.45 0.63
C ILE A 44 10.46 7.69 0.72
N ASN A 45 10.27 8.19 1.93
CA ASN A 45 9.35 9.30 2.21
C ASN A 45 9.75 10.61 1.52
N THR A 46 11.05 10.91 1.44
CA THR A 46 11.53 12.15 0.81
C THR A 46 11.21 12.21 -0.67
N VAL A 47 11.28 11.08 -1.37
CA VAL A 47 10.89 10.98 -2.79
C VAL A 47 9.39 11.17 -2.95
N THR A 48 8.59 10.56 -2.09
CA THR A 48 7.13 10.72 -2.11
C THR A 48 6.73 12.17 -1.83
N THR A 49 7.43 12.83 -0.89
CA THR A 49 7.22 14.26 -0.59
C THR A 49 7.61 15.14 -1.77
N PHE A 50 8.72 14.83 -2.44
CA PHE A 50 9.14 15.55 -3.65
C PHE A 50 8.07 15.48 -4.74
N LEU A 51 7.49 14.30 -4.98
CA LEU A 51 6.40 14.14 -5.94
C LEU A 51 5.13 14.86 -5.50
N MET A 52 4.78 14.79 -4.20
CA MET A 52 3.63 15.50 -3.65
C MET A 52 3.76 17.01 -3.79
N LYS A 53 4.97 17.56 -3.62
CA LYS A 53 5.23 19.00 -3.81
C LYS A 53 4.94 19.44 -5.26
N GLN A 54 5.17 18.56 -6.24
CA GLN A 54 4.94 18.86 -7.66
C GLN A 54 3.48 18.66 -8.08
N ILE A 55 2.84 17.58 -7.61
CA ILE A 55 1.49 17.17 -8.04
C ILE A 55 0.42 17.91 -7.22
N GLY A 56 0.69 18.13 -5.94
CA GLY A 56 -0.27 18.65 -4.97
C GLY A 56 -1.23 17.57 -4.45
N PRO A 57 -1.90 17.82 -3.31
CA PRO A 57 -2.77 16.84 -2.67
C PRO A 57 -4.15 16.69 -3.34
N SER A 58 -4.63 17.70 -4.08
CA SER A 58 -5.96 17.65 -4.69
C SER A 58 -6.10 16.56 -5.76
N PRO A 59 -5.19 16.43 -6.74
CA PRO A 59 -5.24 15.31 -7.71
C PRO A 59 -5.15 13.94 -7.04
N VAL A 60 -4.34 13.80 -5.98
CA VAL A 60 -4.19 12.54 -5.24
C VAL A 60 -5.49 12.17 -4.52
N SER A 61 -6.13 13.14 -3.85
CA SER A 61 -7.44 12.95 -3.21
C SER A 61 -8.53 12.58 -4.23
N SER A 62 -8.55 13.23 -5.39
CA SER A 62 -9.50 12.94 -6.47
C SER A 62 -9.27 11.53 -7.03
N MET A 63 -8.01 11.13 -7.25
CA MET A 63 -7.66 9.79 -7.72
C MET A 63 -8.11 8.72 -6.72
N ALA A 64 -7.90 8.91 -5.42
CA ALA A 64 -8.36 7.98 -4.39
C ALA A 64 -9.87 7.75 -4.46
N LYS A 65 -10.66 8.82 -4.65
CA LYS A 65 -12.11 8.73 -4.84
C LYS A 65 -12.49 7.97 -6.12
N SER A 66 -11.77 8.24 -7.22
CA SER A 66 -11.97 7.50 -8.47
C SER A 66 -11.67 6.01 -8.33
N LEU A 67 -10.79 5.64 -7.43
CA LEU A 67 -10.46 4.25 -7.06
C LEU A 67 -11.45 3.63 -6.06
N GLY A 68 -12.57 4.28 -5.77
CA GLY A 68 -13.64 3.73 -4.93
C GLY A 68 -13.46 3.95 -3.43
N ILE A 69 -12.51 4.78 -3.00
CA ILE A 69 -12.38 5.17 -1.60
C ILE A 69 -13.57 6.09 -1.23
N THR A 70 -14.41 5.62 -0.32
CA THR A 70 -15.59 6.34 0.19
C THR A 70 -15.31 7.07 1.50
N SER A 71 -14.33 6.59 2.26
CA SER A 71 -13.84 7.26 3.45
C SER A 71 -13.32 8.67 3.15
N ARG A 72 -13.27 9.51 4.18
CA ARG A 72 -12.81 10.88 4.03
C ARG A 72 -11.35 10.93 3.62
N VAL A 73 -11.05 11.48 2.44
CA VAL A 73 -9.70 11.76 1.97
C VAL A 73 -9.44 13.26 2.06
N PRO A 74 -8.72 13.74 3.08
CA PRO A 74 -8.42 15.16 3.23
C PRO A 74 -7.44 15.63 2.15
N VAL A 75 -7.58 16.89 1.71
CA VAL A 75 -6.69 17.49 0.70
C VAL A 75 -5.50 18.14 1.41
N VAL A 76 -4.63 17.30 1.96
CA VAL A 76 -3.42 17.71 2.71
C VAL A 76 -2.20 16.92 2.23
N PRO A 77 -0.98 17.50 2.26
CA PRO A 77 0.21 16.82 1.75
C PRO A 77 0.54 15.48 2.42
N SER A 78 0.18 15.31 3.69
CA SER A 78 0.48 14.08 4.44
C SER A 78 -0.17 12.81 3.87
N ILE A 79 -1.22 12.93 3.03
CA ILE A 79 -1.81 11.76 2.35
C ILE A 79 -0.80 11.01 1.49
N ALA A 80 0.28 11.67 1.04
CA ALA A 80 1.38 11.04 0.32
C ALA A 80 2.06 9.92 1.11
N LEU A 81 2.01 9.97 2.42
CA LEU A 81 2.59 8.96 3.31
C LEU A 81 1.55 7.97 3.86
N GLY A 82 0.32 8.01 3.32
CA GLY A 82 -0.72 7.07 3.71
C GLY A 82 -1.34 7.35 5.08
N THR A 83 -1.49 8.63 5.45
CA THR A 83 -2.10 9.03 6.73
C THR A 83 -3.63 8.93 6.75
N LEU A 84 -4.21 8.06 5.93
CA LEU A 84 -5.64 7.85 5.83
C LEU A 84 -6.09 6.68 6.69
N ASP A 85 -7.25 6.83 7.32
CA ASP A 85 -7.94 5.71 7.97
C ASP A 85 -8.89 5.09 6.95
N LEU A 86 -8.51 3.92 6.45
CA LEU A 86 -9.23 3.17 5.43
C LEU A 86 -9.51 1.76 5.92
N SER A 87 -10.61 1.18 5.45
CA SER A 87 -10.85 -0.25 5.63
C SER A 87 -9.99 -1.10 4.67
N VAL A 88 -9.73 -2.35 5.04
CA VAL A 88 -9.09 -3.32 4.13
C VAL A 88 -9.91 -3.47 2.84
N TYR A 89 -11.24 -3.47 2.96
CA TYR A 89 -12.17 -3.56 1.85
C TYR A 89 -11.97 -2.43 0.83
N GLU A 90 -11.91 -1.17 1.28
CA GLU A 90 -11.70 -0.02 0.39
C GLU A 90 -10.33 -0.07 -0.27
N LEU A 91 -9.29 -0.39 0.51
CA LEU A 91 -7.92 -0.36 -0.02
C LEU A 91 -7.69 -1.50 -1.02
N VAL A 92 -8.16 -2.72 -0.74
CA VAL A 92 -8.09 -3.84 -1.67
C VAL A 92 -8.92 -3.54 -2.93
N GLY A 93 -10.13 -2.99 -2.76
CA GLY A 93 -10.97 -2.54 -3.88
C GLY A 93 -10.24 -1.55 -4.78
N ALA A 94 -9.57 -0.54 -4.21
CA ALA A 94 -8.79 0.43 -4.97
C ALA A 94 -7.63 -0.23 -5.75
N TYR A 95 -6.97 -1.23 -5.16
CA TYR A 95 -5.88 -1.96 -5.82
C TYR A 95 -6.35 -2.81 -6.99
N THR A 96 -7.63 -3.20 -7.05
CA THR A 96 -8.16 -3.97 -8.19
C THR A 96 -8.00 -3.24 -9.52
N ALA A 97 -8.07 -1.92 -9.53
CA ALA A 97 -7.86 -1.12 -10.73
C ALA A 97 -6.45 -1.33 -11.35
N PHE A 98 -5.42 -1.54 -10.53
CA PHE A 98 -4.08 -1.83 -11.04
C PHE A 98 -3.98 -3.24 -11.63
N GLY A 99 -4.55 -4.25 -10.96
CA GLY A 99 -4.59 -5.62 -11.47
C GLY A 99 -5.53 -5.83 -12.67
N ASN A 100 -6.54 -4.99 -12.80
CA ASN A 100 -7.57 -5.06 -13.85
C ASN A 100 -7.36 -4.00 -14.95
N LYS A 101 -6.10 -3.74 -15.33
CA LYS A 101 -5.73 -2.90 -16.49
C LYS A 101 -6.34 -1.49 -16.47
N GLY A 102 -6.49 -0.90 -15.28
CA GLY A 102 -7.05 0.44 -15.11
C GLY A 102 -8.56 0.49 -14.85
N LEU A 103 -9.22 -0.65 -14.82
CA LEU A 103 -10.64 -0.77 -14.53
C LEU A 103 -10.87 -1.02 -13.04
N TYR A 104 -11.43 -0.04 -12.35
CA TYR A 104 -11.97 -0.25 -11.02
C TYR A 104 -13.29 -1.02 -11.11
N THR A 105 -13.39 -2.09 -10.35
CA THR A 105 -14.64 -2.86 -10.20
C THR A 105 -15.05 -2.79 -8.74
N GLU A 106 -16.29 -2.35 -8.51
CA GLU A 106 -16.83 -2.27 -7.16
C GLU A 106 -16.91 -3.67 -6.55
N PRO A 107 -16.27 -3.91 -5.39
CA PRO A 107 -16.35 -5.20 -4.74
C PRO A 107 -17.79 -5.50 -4.28
N ILE A 108 -18.29 -6.67 -4.60
CA ILE A 108 -19.61 -7.14 -4.15
C ILE A 108 -19.44 -8.41 -3.31
N VAL A 109 -20.31 -8.59 -2.33
CA VAL A 109 -20.29 -9.73 -1.40
C VAL A 109 -21.39 -10.73 -1.76
N ILE A 110 -22.52 -10.24 -2.24
CA ILE A 110 -23.67 -11.06 -2.63
C ILE A 110 -23.77 -11.02 -4.17
N LEU A 111 -23.67 -12.17 -4.81
CA LEU A 111 -23.82 -12.28 -6.26
C LEU A 111 -25.28 -12.41 -6.66
N ARG A 112 -26.06 -13.23 -5.93
CA ARG A 112 -27.47 -13.46 -6.21
C ARG A 112 -28.22 -13.93 -4.96
N ILE A 113 -29.51 -13.74 -4.97
CA ILE A 113 -30.45 -14.24 -3.96
C ILE A 113 -31.42 -15.18 -4.67
N GLU A 114 -31.57 -16.39 -4.13
CA GLU A 114 -32.49 -17.40 -4.62
C GLU A 114 -33.47 -17.79 -3.52
N ASP A 115 -34.69 -18.20 -3.91
CA ASP A 115 -35.63 -18.79 -2.96
C ASP A 115 -35.23 -20.25 -2.64
N LYS A 116 -35.99 -20.90 -1.74
CA LYS A 116 -35.75 -22.28 -1.32
C LYS A 116 -35.90 -23.32 -2.46
N ASN A 117 -36.47 -22.93 -3.60
CA ASN A 117 -36.67 -23.79 -4.77
C ASN A 117 -35.63 -23.50 -5.87
N GLY A 118 -34.68 -22.59 -5.65
CA GLY A 118 -33.68 -22.17 -6.60
C GLY A 118 -34.16 -21.11 -7.62
N VAL A 119 -35.31 -20.51 -7.37
CA VAL A 119 -35.81 -19.41 -8.22
C VAL A 119 -35.03 -18.15 -7.90
N LEU A 120 -34.43 -17.55 -8.92
CA LEU A 120 -33.69 -16.30 -8.79
C LEU A 120 -34.63 -15.17 -8.36
N LEU A 121 -34.35 -14.55 -7.21
CA LEU A 121 -35.07 -13.39 -6.70
C LEU A 121 -34.38 -12.09 -7.08
N GLU A 122 -33.05 -12.05 -7.01
CA GLU A 122 -32.25 -10.88 -7.34
C GLU A 122 -30.84 -11.29 -7.78
N ASP A 123 -30.28 -10.57 -8.75
CA ASP A 123 -28.93 -10.76 -9.28
C ASP A 123 -28.15 -9.44 -9.18
N PHE A 124 -26.91 -9.50 -8.67
CA PHE A 124 -26.08 -8.34 -8.46
C PHE A 124 -24.86 -8.40 -9.38
N SER A 125 -24.70 -7.37 -10.19
CA SER A 125 -23.53 -7.19 -11.05
C SER A 125 -22.69 -6.03 -10.56
N PRO A 126 -21.36 -6.19 -10.43
CA PRO A 126 -20.50 -5.12 -9.98
C PRO A 126 -20.44 -3.97 -10.99
N THR A 127 -20.43 -2.75 -10.49
CA THR A 127 -20.18 -1.56 -11.31
C THR A 127 -18.70 -1.49 -11.66
N THR A 128 -18.40 -1.33 -12.95
CA THR A 128 -17.02 -1.18 -13.44
C THR A 128 -16.85 0.16 -14.14
N ARG A 129 -15.73 0.83 -13.90
CA ARG A 129 -15.35 2.09 -14.57
C ARG A 129 -13.87 2.16 -14.84
N GLU A 130 -13.49 2.79 -15.94
CA GLU A 130 -12.09 3.10 -16.24
C GLU A 130 -11.62 4.26 -15.35
N VAL A 131 -10.46 4.09 -14.72
CA VAL A 131 -9.81 5.10 -13.85
C VAL A 131 -8.55 5.63 -14.51
N PHE A 132 -7.78 4.76 -15.15
CA PHE A 132 -6.57 5.11 -15.90
C PHE A 132 -6.29 4.05 -16.99
N SER A 133 -5.38 4.37 -17.91
CA SER A 133 -5.08 3.47 -19.02
C SER A 133 -4.36 2.18 -18.57
N PRO A 134 -4.45 1.09 -19.38
CA PRO A 134 -3.73 -0.16 -19.09
C PRO A 134 -2.22 0.01 -18.92
N GLU A 135 -1.59 0.94 -19.64
CA GLU A 135 -0.16 1.22 -19.55
C GLU A 135 0.22 1.83 -18.21
N VAL A 136 -0.63 2.72 -17.67
CA VAL A 136 -0.47 3.29 -16.33
C VAL A 136 -0.61 2.20 -15.29
N ALA A 137 -1.64 1.35 -15.40
CA ALA A 137 -1.84 0.21 -14.50
C ALA A 137 -0.61 -0.70 -14.48
N TYR A 138 -0.13 -1.13 -15.65
CA TYR A 138 1.05 -1.97 -15.79
C TYR A 138 2.29 -1.31 -15.18
N THR A 139 2.48 -0.01 -15.44
CA THR A 139 3.61 0.72 -14.88
C THR A 139 3.59 0.70 -13.34
N VAL A 140 2.42 0.92 -12.73
CA VAL A 140 2.28 0.88 -11.26
C VAL A 140 2.54 -0.53 -10.73
N VAL A 141 2.01 -1.57 -11.35
CA VAL A 141 2.27 -2.98 -10.97
C VAL A 141 3.77 -3.27 -11.03
N ASN A 142 4.45 -2.88 -12.11
CA ASN A 142 5.90 -3.08 -12.24
C ASN A 142 6.71 -2.32 -11.18
N LEU A 143 6.29 -1.12 -10.77
CA LEU A 143 6.91 -0.40 -9.66
C LEU A 143 6.72 -1.16 -8.33
N LEU A 144 5.53 -1.71 -8.11
CA LEU A 144 5.18 -2.47 -6.88
C LEU A 144 5.85 -3.84 -6.81
N GLU A 145 6.19 -4.48 -7.94
CA GLU A 145 7.04 -5.68 -7.97
C GLU A 145 8.40 -5.42 -7.30
N GLY A 146 8.98 -4.23 -7.50
CA GLY A 146 10.23 -3.84 -6.85
C GLY A 146 10.20 -3.97 -5.32
N VAL A 147 9.03 -3.82 -4.69
CA VAL A 147 8.86 -3.95 -3.24
C VAL A 147 9.19 -5.38 -2.78
N THR A 148 8.78 -6.38 -3.52
CA THR A 148 9.01 -7.81 -3.19
C THR A 148 10.32 -8.33 -3.75
N GLU A 149 10.86 -7.72 -4.81
CA GLU A 149 12.14 -8.10 -5.43
C GLU A 149 13.37 -7.63 -4.64
N SER A 150 13.32 -6.40 -4.11
CA SER A 150 14.48 -5.78 -3.48
C SER A 150 14.15 -4.77 -2.38
N GLY A 151 12.87 -4.64 -2.03
CA GLY A 151 12.36 -3.63 -1.11
C GLY A 151 11.88 -4.18 0.22
N THR A 152 10.92 -3.48 0.81
CA THR A 152 10.36 -3.79 2.14
C THR A 152 9.63 -5.13 2.22
N GLY A 153 9.25 -5.72 1.07
CA GLY A 153 8.62 -7.05 0.95
C GLY A 153 9.59 -8.18 0.58
N ILE A 154 10.90 -7.94 0.59
CA ILE A 154 11.93 -8.92 0.16
C ILE A 154 11.85 -10.27 0.92
N ARG A 155 11.29 -10.29 2.12
CA ARG A 155 11.10 -11.49 2.92
C ARG A 155 10.27 -12.56 2.23
N LEU A 156 9.41 -12.19 1.29
CA LEU A 156 8.66 -13.15 0.47
C LEU A 156 9.57 -13.99 -0.42
N ARG A 157 10.75 -13.48 -0.79
CA ARG A 157 11.71 -14.12 -1.71
C ARG A 157 12.77 -14.95 -1.00
N HIS A 158 13.09 -14.61 0.25
CA HIS A 158 14.19 -15.23 0.98
C HIS A 158 13.68 -15.97 2.22
N SER A 159 14.27 -17.14 2.46
CA SER A 159 14.13 -17.86 3.72
C SER A 159 15.30 -17.48 4.63
N GLY A 160 14.96 -17.13 5.85
CA GLY A 160 15.93 -17.00 6.93
C GLY A 160 16.65 -15.66 7.04
N GLY A 161 16.74 -15.19 8.24
CA GLY A 161 17.52 -14.06 8.70
C GLY A 161 17.38 -13.95 10.21
N LYS A 162 18.51 -13.96 10.93
CA LYS A 162 18.48 -13.61 12.35
C LYS A 162 18.36 -12.10 12.49
N TYR A 163 17.28 -11.62 13.05
CA TYR A 163 17.16 -10.23 13.44
C TYR A 163 17.86 -9.95 14.77
N ARG A 164 18.17 -8.65 14.98
CA ARG A 164 18.95 -8.09 16.09
C ARG A 164 18.54 -8.56 17.50
N TYR A 165 17.33 -9.11 17.65
CA TYR A 165 16.75 -9.52 18.92
C TYR A 165 16.42 -11.01 19.03
N ASN A 166 17.13 -11.87 18.29
CA ASN A 166 16.88 -13.34 18.28
C ASN A 166 15.42 -13.73 17.93
N VAL A 167 14.67 -12.83 17.32
CA VAL A 167 13.37 -13.20 16.77
C VAL A 167 13.66 -14.07 15.56
N VAL A 168 13.34 -15.34 15.67
CA VAL A 168 13.43 -16.27 14.56
C VAL A 168 12.43 -15.84 13.51
N THR A 169 12.95 -15.29 12.43
CA THR A 169 12.17 -14.94 11.25
C THR A 169 12.53 -15.88 10.11
N ASP A 170 12.66 -17.15 10.41
CA ASP A 170 12.76 -18.18 9.39
C ASP A 170 11.42 -18.27 8.69
N TYR A 171 11.25 -17.40 7.70
CA TYR A 171 10.10 -17.43 6.81
C TYR A 171 10.42 -18.35 5.64
N PRO A 172 9.89 -19.58 5.59
CA PRO A 172 10.16 -20.52 4.50
C PRO A 172 9.32 -20.18 3.26
N TYR A 173 9.15 -18.89 2.97
CA TYR A 173 8.22 -18.53 1.90
C TYR A 173 8.78 -18.83 0.52
N ASN A 174 9.98 -18.37 0.19
CA ASN A 174 10.69 -18.63 -1.08
C ASN A 174 9.81 -18.52 -2.33
N PHE A 175 8.91 -17.55 -2.36
CA PHE A 175 8.08 -17.34 -3.54
C PHE A 175 8.94 -16.96 -4.75
N THR A 176 8.72 -17.65 -5.86
CA THR A 176 9.43 -17.41 -7.13
C THR A 176 8.54 -16.73 -8.18
N ASN A 177 7.21 -16.84 -8.03
CA ASN A 177 6.24 -16.22 -8.92
C ASN A 177 6.26 -14.68 -8.83
N PRO A 178 5.80 -13.96 -9.88
CA PRO A 178 5.65 -12.51 -9.81
C PRO A 178 4.68 -12.11 -8.69
N ILE A 179 5.11 -11.19 -7.84
CA ILE A 179 4.29 -10.61 -6.77
C ILE A 179 4.56 -9.11 -6.76
N ALA A 180 3.53 -8.31 -6.95
CA ALA A 180 3.55 -6.89 -6.67
C ALA A 180 2.94 -6.65 -5.28
N GLY A 181 3.37 -5.62 -4.57
CA GLY A 181 2.78 -5.34 -3.27
C GLY A 181 3.32 -4.09 -2.60
N LYS A 182 2.76 -3.78 -1.44
CA LYS A 182 3.21 -2.63 -0.64
C LYS A 182 3.01 -2.91 0.84
N THR A 183 4.03 -2.65 1.63
CA THR A 183 3.97 -2.62 3.09
C THR A 183 3.49 -1.26 3.57
N GLY A 184 2.73 -1.23 4.66
CA GLY A 184 2.38 -0.03 5.40
C GLY A 184 2.76 -0.18 6.86
N THR A 185 3.18 0.93 7.47
CA THR A 185 3.49 1.01 8.90
C THR A 185 3.15 2.41 9.37
N THR A 186 2.28 2.54 10.35
CA THR A 186 1.99 3.83 10.95
C THR A 186 3.11 4.28 11.87
N GLN A 187 3.18 5.58 12.13
CA GLN A 187 4.03 6.10 13.19
C GLN A 187 3.64 5.44 14.51
N ASN A 188 4.61 5.19 15.38
CA ASN A 188 4.48 4.44 16.62
C ASN A 188 4.16 2.94 16.47
N ASN A 189 4.19 2.39 15.25
CA ASN A 189 3.98 0.95 15.01
C ASN A 189 2.64 0.42 15.54
N SER A 190 1.57 1.23 15.48
CA SER A 190 0.23 0.82 15.91
C SER A 190 -0.51 -0.01 14.85
N ASP A 191 -0.16 0.17 13.58
CA ASP A 191 -0.77 -0.54 12.46
C ASP A 191 0.28 -1.06 11.50
N GLY A 192 0.12 -2.31 11.09
CA GLY A 192 0.88 -2.95 10.04
C GLY A 192 -0.03 -3.33 8.86
N TRP A 193 0.39 -3.02 7.65
CA TRP A 193 -0.35 -3.32 6.42
C TRP A 193 0.52 -4.07 5.42
N PHE A 194 -0.11 -4.96 4.69
CA PHE A 194 0.45 -5.50 3.46
C PHE A 194 -0.68 -5.73 2.45
N ILE A 195 -0.55 -5.13 1.26
CA ILE A 195 -1.35 -5.47 0.09
C ILE A 195 -0.44 -6.21 -0.87
N GLY A 196 -0.87 -7.41 -1.27
CA GLY A 196 -0.15 -8.23 -2.22
C GLY A 196 -1.02 -8.57 -3.42
N MET A 197 -0.39 -8.60 -4.59
CA MET A 197 -1.02 -8.84 -5.88
C MET A 197 -0.27 -9.97 -6.60
N VAL A 198 -1.00 -10.96 -7.04
CA VAL A 198 -0.57 -11.95 -8.04
C VAL A 198 -1.50 -11.84 -9.25
N PRO A 199 -1.20 -12.45 -10.41
CA PRO A 199 -1.92 -12.19 -11.65
C PRO A 199 -3.44 -12.27 -11.59
N ASN A 200 -4.00 -13.11 -10.72
CA ASN A 200 -5.45 -13.37 -10.63
C ASN A 200 -6.05 -13.10 -9.23
N LEU A 201 -5.26 -12.58 -8.30
CA LEU A 201 -5.73 -12.36 -6.94
C LEU A 201 -5.04 -11.16 -6.30
N ILE A 202 -5.83 -10.32 -5.63
CA ILE A 202 -5.37 -9.21 -4.81
C ILE A 202 -5.91 -9.40 -3.41
N THR A 203 -5.02 -9.40 -2.44
CA THR A 203 -5.39 -9.58 -1.04
C THR A 203 -4.72 -8.55 -0.16
N GLY A 204 -5.38 -8.17 0.92
CA GLY A 204 -4.88 -7.20 1.88
C GLY A 204 -4.96 -7.73 3.31
N ILE A 205 -3.94 -7.46 4.07
CA ILE A 205 -3.87 -7.77 5.49
C ILE A 205 -3.61 -6.48 6.27
N TRP A 206 -4.40 -6.30 7.30
CA TRP A 206 -4.18 -5.29 8.33
C TRP A 206 -3.99 -5.97 9.69
N THR A 207 -3.03 -5.49 10.44
CA THR A 207 -2.78 -5.89 11.81
C THR A 207 -2.69 -4.64 12.67
N GLY A 208 -3.42 -4.61 13.75
CA GLY A 208 -3.46 -3.43 14.63
C GLY A 208 -4.50 -3.59 15.72
N CYS A 209 -4.69 -2.52 16.46
CA CYS A 209 -5.71 -2.42 17.48
C CYS A 209 -6.62 -1.21 17.19
N GLN A 210 -7.87 -1.28 17.63
CA GLN A 210 -8.80 -0.16 17.51
C GLN A 210 -8.30 1.06 18.28
N ASP A 211 -7.64 0.84 19.41
CA ASP A 211 -6.97 1.89 20.17
C ASP A 211 -5.49 1.94 19.76
N ARG A 212 -5.07 3.02 19.14
CA ARG A 212 -3.68 3.25 18.71
C ARG A 212 -2.67 3.45 19.85
N SER A 213 -3.13 3.56 21.10
CA SER A 213 -2.25 3.49 22.27
C SER A 213 -1.65 2.09 22.44
N ALA A 214 -2.31 1.06 21.90
CA ALA A 214 -1.77 -0.29 21.82
C ALA A 214 -0.86 -0.38 20.60
N HIS A 215 0.44 -0.34 20.81
CA HIS A 215 1.44 -0.35 19.75
C HIS A 215 2.70 -1.13 20.13
N PHE A 216 3.48 -1.53 19.14
CA PHE A 216 4.79 -2.13 19.37
C PHE A 216 5.83 -1.06 19.72
N GLY A 217 6.66 -1.32 20.73
CA GLY A 217 7.68 -0.37 21.18
C GLY A 217 8.80 -0.10 20.16
N ILE A 218 9.01 -1.00 19.20
CA ILE A 218 10.04 -0.87 18.16
C ILE A 218 9.51 -1.27 16.79
N THR A 219 10.04 -0.65 15.74
CA THR A 219 9.62 -0.86 14.35
C THR A 219 9.86 -2.29 13.87
N GLU A 220 10.93 -2.94 14.34
CA GLU A 220 11.25 -4.32 13.97
C GLU A 220 10.12 -5.30 14.28
N PHE A 221 9.33 -5.05 15.31
CA PHE A 221 8.19 -5.90 15.67
C PHE A 221 6.87 -5.42 15.06
N GLY A 222 6.68 -4.09 14.94
CA GLY A 222 5.40 -3.51 14.57
C GLY A 222 5.26 -3.11 13.10
N GLN A 223 6.32 -3.22 12.29
CA GLN A 223 6.21 -2.89 10.87
C GLN A 223 5.37 -3.91 10.09
N GLY A 224 4.65 -3.47 9.07
CA GLY A 224 3.83 -4.33 8.22
C GLY A 224 4.58 -5.52 7.60
N ALA A 225 5.89 -5.38 7.38
CA ALA A 225 6.76 -6.45 6.91
C ALA A 225 6.96 -7.59 7.93
N THR A 226 6.68 -7.37 9.22
CA THR A 226 6.80 -8.37 10.29
C THR A 226 5.46 -8.78 10.89
N THR A 227 4.42 -8.04 10.62
CA THR A 227 3.07 -8.31 11.13
C THR A 227 2.13 -8.80 10.04
N ALA A 228 1.74 -7.94 9.11
CA ALA A 228 0.77 -8.23 8.06
C ALA A 228 1.31 -9.12 6.92
N LEU A 229 2.55 -8.88 6.47
CA LEU A 229 3.16 -9.63 5.37
C LEU A 229 3.29 -11.14 5.64
N PRO A 230 3.69 -11.61 6.84
CA PRO A 230 3.72 -13.04 7.17
C PRO A 230 2.35 -13.71 7.07
N ILE A 231 1.30 -13.06 7.51
CA ILE A 231 -0.07 -13.58 7.42
C ILE A 231 -0.47 -13.74 5.95
N TRP A 232 -0.17 -12.73 5.14
CA TRP A 232 -0.39 -12.78 3.69
C TRP A 232 0.40 -13.94 3.06
N ALA A 233 1.65 -14.12 3.43
CA ALA A 233 2.51 -15.16 2.87
C ALA A 233 2.02 -16.58 3.22
N ILE A 234 1.52 -16.79 4.44
CA ILE A 234 0.92 -18.07 4.85
C ILE A 234 -0.34 -18.34 4.02
N LEU A 235 -1.25 -17.36 3.92
CA LEU A 235 -2.47 -17.46 3.12
C LEU A 235 -2.19 -17.82 1.65
N MET A 236 -1.12 -17.29 1.08
CA MET A 236 -0.79 -17.50 -0.33
C MET A 236 0.03 -18.76 -0.61
N LYS A 237 0.44 -19.46 0.43
CA LYS A 237 1.22 -20.70 0.31
C LYS A 237 0.33 -21.96 0.28
N ASP A 238 -0.84 -21.88 0.88
CA ASP A 238 -1.87 -22.93 0.90
C ASP A 238 -2.70 -22.89 -0.40
#